data_9369c27aedfc7df2a619d7003f0a518b
#
_entry.id   9369c27aedfc7df2a619d7003f0a518b
#
_cell.length_a   1.000
_cell.length_b   1.000
_cell.length_c   1.000
_cell.angle_alpha   90.00
_cell.angle_beta   90.00
_cell.angle_gamma   90.00
#
_symmetry.space_group_name_H-M   'P 1'
#
loop_
_entity.id
_entity.type
_entity.pdbx_description
1 polymer ?
#
loop_
_entity_poly.entity_id
_entity_poly.type
_entity_poly.pdbx_seq_one_letter_code
_entity_poly.pdbx_strand_id
1 'polypeptide(L)'
;MLAELMKTLHLTPKEFVKGKMHIPAYRTLYLDQMLESNENIYANRDRHFREIVKGFKTINDADFEEPESLSKIMRKYQKNGYKWLRTLEAWKFGGILADDMGLGKTLQVIAVLLAAKLEGKTGTSLVVAPAALVSN
;
A
#
# COMPACT_ATOMS: atom_id res chain seq x y z
N MET A 1 -22.44 10.39 -12.34
CA MET A 1 -22.15 9.49 -11.21
C MET A 1 -22.05 8.02 -11.62
N LEU A 2 -23.17 7.31 -12.00
CA LEU A 2 -23.10 5.89 -12.40
C LEU A 2 -22.20 5.65 -13.63
N ALA A 3 -22.34 6.48 -14.66
CA ALA A 3 -21.51 6.44 -15.86
C ALA A 3 -20.03 6.75 -15.58
N GLU A 4 -19.76 7.60 -14.63
CA GLU A 4 -18.43 7.94 -14.17
C GLU A 4 -17.79 6.78 -13.40
N LEU A 5 -18.55 6.13 -12.52
CA LEU A 5 -18.17 4.89 -11.83
C LEU A 5 -17.81 3.80 -12.85
N MET A 6 -18.67 3.55 -13.81
CA MET A 6 -18.44 2.54 -14.85
C MET A 6 -17.19 2.86 -15.68
N LYS A 7 -16.97 4.14 -16.04
CA LYS A 7 -15.78 4.59 -16.78
C LYS A 7 -14.52 4.41 -15.95
N THR A 8 -14.53 4.82 -14.69
CA THR A 8 -13.37 4.74 -13.80
C THR A 8 -12.98 3.29 -13.47
N LEU A 9 -13.97 2.42 -13.34
CA LEU A 9 -13.76 1.00 -13.06
C LEU A 9 -13.60 0.15 -14.34
N HIS A 10 -13.68 0.77 -15.53
CA HIS A 10 -13.69 0.09 -16.82
C HIS A 10 -14.75 -1.02 -16.92
N LEU A 11 -15.93 -0.76 -16.33
CA LEU A 11 -17.03 -1.71 -16.31
C LEU A 11 -17.87 -1.61 -17.58
N THR A 12 -18.24 -2.76 -18.11
CA THR A 12 -19.27 -2.84 -19.13
C THR A 12 -20.67 -2.83 -18.50
N PRO A 13 -21.71 -2.34 -19.20
CA PRO A 13 -23.09 -2.41 -18.72
C PRO A 13 -23.53 -3.84 -18.34
N LYS A 14 -23.01 -4.86 -19.04
CA LYS A 14 -23.30 -6.28 -18.77
C LYS A 14 -22.73 -6.75 -17.42
N GLU A 15 -21.54 -6.29 -17.04
CA GLU A 15 -20.93 -6.63 -15.75
C GLU A 15 -21.66 -5.95 -14.60
N PHE A 16 -22.09 -4.72 -14.81
CA PHE A 16 -22.88 -3.98 -13.83
C PHE A 16 -24.23 -4.66 -13.53
N VAL A 17 -24.93 -5.14 -14.54
CA VAL A 17 -26.23 -5.83 -14.40
C VAL A 17 -26.09 -7.18 -13.69
N LYS A 18 -24.94 -7.85 -13.77
CA LYS A 18 -24.69 -9.12 -13.07
C LYS A 18 -24.64 -9.00 -11.54
N GLY A 19 -24.58 -7.79 -11.00
CA GLY A 19 -24.57 -7.53 -9.55
C GLY A 19 -23.33 -8.02 -8.81
N LYS A 20 -22.33 -8.59 -9.50
CA LYS A 20 -21.03 -8.98 -8.94
C LYS A 20 -19.91 -8.45 -9.82
N MET A 21 -18.92 -7.84 -9.19
CA MET A 21 -17.80 -7.20 -9.85
C MET A 21 -16.50 -7.72 -9.26
N HIS A 22 -15.57 -8.11 -10.12
CA HIS A 22 -14.19 -8.37 -9.73
C HIS A 22 -13.35 -7.13 -10.01
N ILE A 23 -12.75 -6.58 -8.99
CA ILE A 23 -11.86 -5.43 -9.11
C ILE A 23 -10.42 -5.83 -8.73
N PRO A 24 -9.42 -5.27 -9.41
CA PRO A 24 -8.04 -5.43 -8.98
C PRO A 24 -7.84 -4.87 -7.56
N ALA A 25 -7.06 -5.56 -6.74
CA ALA A 25 -6.83 -5.18 -5.34
C ALA A 25 -6.35 -3.72 -5.18
N TYR A 26 -5.53 -3.22 -6.11
CA TYR A 26 -5.02 -1.83 -6.07
C TYR A 26 -6.11 -0.75 -6.19
N ARG A 27 -7.31 -1.10 -6.63
CA ARG A 27 -8.46 -0.18 -6.71
C ARG A 27 -9.35 -0.18 -5.46
N THR A 28 -9.11 -1.10 -4.53
CA THR A 28 -9.95 -1.30 -3.35
C THR A 28 -10.10 -0.02 -2.53
N LEU A 29 -9.00 0.68 -2.23
CA LEU A 29 -9.02 1.89 -1.40
C LEU A 29 -9.76 3.04 -2.09
N TYR A 30 -9.53 3.23 -3.38
CA TYR A 30 -10.24 4.26 -4.16
C TYR A 30 -11.75 3.98 -4.21
N LEU A 31 -12.12 2.74 -4.45
CA LEU A 31 -13.53 2.34 -4.49
C LEU A 31 -14.19 2.47 -3.12
N ASP A 32 -13.49 2.11 -2.02
CA ASP A 32 -14.01 2.27 -0.66
C ASP A 32 -14.32 3.73 -0.35
N GLN A 33 -13.38 4.63 -0.63
CA GLN A 33 -13.57 6.07 -0.45
C GLN A 33 -14.74 6.61 -1.29
N MET A 34 -14.87 6.16 -2.51
CA MET A 34 -15.95 6.58 -3.39
C MET A 34 -17.32 6.05 -2.92
N LEU A 35 -17.38 4.83 -2.42
CA LEU A 35 -18.60 4.25 -1.84
C LEU A 35 -18.98 4.94 -0.51
N GLU A 36 -18.01 5.33 0.30
CA GLU A 36 -18.25 6.10 1.53
C GLU A 36 -18.77 7.52 1.24
N SER A 37 -18.33 8.12 0.12
CA SER A 37 -18.77 9.48 -0.28
C SER A 37 -20.13 9.50 -0.98
N ASN A 38 -20.73 8.38 -1.31
CA ASN A 38 -21.97 8.29 -2.05
C ASN A 38 -23.01 7.42 -1.34
N GLU A 39 -23.86 8.05 -0.55
CA GLU A 39 -24.91 7.37 0.23
C GLU A 39 -25.95 6.59 -0.62
N ASN A 40 -26.04 6.88 -1.91
CA ASN A 40 -27.00 6.27 -2.83
C ASN A 40 -26.49 4.98 -3.51
N ILE A 41 -25.27 4.53 -3.19
CA ILE A 41 -24.68 3.32 -3.78
C ILE A 41 -24.55 2.25 -2.72
N TYR A 42 -25.41 1.25 -2.79
CA TYR A 42 -25.28 0.06 -1.96
C TYR A 42 -24.37 -0.96 -2.62
N ALA A 43 -23.22 -1.20 -2.05
CA ALA A 43 -22.30 -2.25 -2.48
C ALA A 43 -21.91 -3.15 -1.30
N ASN A 44 -22.15 -4.45 -1.46
CA ASN A 44 -21.69 -5.42 -0.47
C ASN A 44 -20.21 -5.72 -0.73
N ARG A 45 -19.40 -5.45 0.27
CA ARG A 45 -17.95 -5.68 0.23
C ARG A 45 -17.64 -7.08 0.74
N ASP A 46 -16.89 -7.87 -0.02
CA ASP A 46 -16.47 -9.19 0.42
C ASP A 46 -15.44 -9.10 1.57
N ARG A 47 -15.07 -10.28 2.11
CA ARG A 47 -14.12 -10.36 3.22
C ARG A 47 -12.75 -9.79 2.83
N HIS A 48 -12.24 -10.15 1.65
CA HIS A 48 -10.93 -9.72 1.19
C HIS A 48 -10.85 -8.21 1.01
N PHE A 49 -11.88 -7.60 0.41
CA PHE A 49 -12.00 -6.14 0.29
C PHE A 49 -11.92 -5.45 1.66
N ARG A 50 -12.70 -5.95 2.64
CA ARG A 50 -12.72 -5.37 4.00
C ARG A 50 -11.38 -5.52 4.72
N GLU A 51 -10.68 -6.64 4.54
CA GLU A 51 -9.36 -6.87 5.12
C GLU A 51 -8.31 -5.89 4.57
N ILE A 52 -8.30 -5.64 3.25
CA ILE A 52 -7.42 -4.64 2.64
C ILE A 52 -7.69 -3.25 3.23
N VAL A 53 -8.94 -2.81 3.21
CA VAL A 53 -9.32 -1.48 3.73
C VAL A 53 -8.93 -1.34 5.20
N LYS A 54 -9.22 -2.34 6.02
CA LYS A 54 -8.84 -2.36 7.45
C LYS A 54 -7.33 -2.25 7.61
N GLY A 55 -6.55 -3.04 6.88
CA GLY A 55 -5.10 -3.04 6.96
C GLY A 55 -4.49 -1.65 6.69
N PHE A 56 -5.05 -0.90 5.73
CA PHE A 56 -4.61 0.46 5.45
C PHE A 56 -5.12 1.51 6.46
N LYS A 57 -6.32 1.34 7.02
CA LYS A 57 -6.84 2.25 8.06
C LYS A 57 -6.11 2.10 9.41
N THR A 58 -5.48 0.95 9.67
CA THR A 58 -4.80 0.62 10.93
C THR A 58 -3.27 0.49 10.80
N ILE A 59 -2.66 1.19 9.85
CA ILE A 59 -1.20 1.10 9.59
C ILE A 59 -0.35 1.38 10.84
N ASN A 60 -0.74 2.34 11.67
CA ASN A 60 0.00 2.70 12.88
C ASN A 60 -0.03 1.59 13.94
N ASP A 61 -1.06 0.74 13.92
CA ASP A 61 -1.25 -0.39 14.82
C ASP A 61 -0.79 -1.71 14.17
N ALA A 62 -0.16 -1.64 12.99
CA ALA A 62 0.33 -2.83 12.30
C ALA A 62 1.47 -3.50 13.11
N ASP A 63 1.38 -4.82 13.27
CA ASP A 63 2.34 -5.66 14.00
C ASP A 63 3.68 -5.85 13.23
N PHE A 64 4.15 -4.79 12.55
CA PHE A 64 5.46 -4.80 11.91
C PHE A 64 6.49 -4.14 12.81
N GLU A 65 7.27 -4.95 13.50
CA GLU A 65 8.40 -4.46 14.28
C GLU A 65 9.58 -4.11 13.38
N GLU A 66 10.24 -3.00 13.68
CA GLU A 66 11.45 -2.60 12.98
C GLU A 66 12.61 -3.55 13.34
N PRO A 67 13.55 -3.80 12.39
CA PRO A 67 14.75 -4.54 12.70
C PRO A 67 15.47 -3.94 13.93
N GLU A 68 15.80 -4.77 14.91
CA GLU A 68 16.36 -4.32 16.19
C GLU A 68 17.58 -3.41 16.03
N SER A 69 18.45 -3.74 15.06
CA SER A 69 19.65 -2.96 14.73
C SER A 69 19.37 -1.53 14.26
N LEU A 70 18.18 -1.27 13.71
CA LEU A 70 17.76 0.04 13.18
C LEU A 70 16.76 0.74 14.09
N SER A 71 16.08 0.04 14.98
CA SER A 71 15.02 0.58 15.82
C SER A 71 15.45 1.76 16.67
N LYS A 72 16.71 1.77 17.17
CA LYS A 72 17.28 2.87 17.96
C LYS A 72 17.69 4.09 17.13
N ILE A 73 17.94 3.90 15.83
CA ILE A 73 18.40 4.94 14.92
C ILE A 73 17.21 5.63 14.25
N MET A 74 16.14 4.88 13.99
CA MET A 74 14.96 5.39 13.30
C MET A 74 14.15 6.33 14.19
N ARG A 75 13.78 7.48 13.64
CA ARG A 75 12.86 8.43 14.26
C ARG A 75 11.41 7.93 14.13
N LYS A 76 10.50 8.46 14.96
CA LYS A 76 9.10 8.03 15.01
C LYS A 76 8.41 8.06 13.64
N TYR A 77 8.58 9.13 12.86
CA TYR A 77 7.98 9.20 11.52
C TYR A 77 8.57 8.17 10.55
N GLN A 78 9.86 7.84 10.66
CA GLN A 78 10.50 6.81 9.85
C GLN A 78 9.98 5.41 10.19
N LYS A 79 9.69 5.15 11.46
CA LYS A 79 9.03 3.92 11.90
C LYS A 79 7.61 3.81 11.32
N ASN A 80 6.86 4.92 11.31
CA ASN A 80 5.54 4.96 10.68
C ASN A 80 5.63 4.69 9.17
N GLY A 81 6.59 5.30 8.48
CA GLY A 81 6.85 5.05 7.07
C GLY A 81 7.27 3.61 6.78
N TYR A 82 8.10 3.02 7.65
CA TYR A 82 8.45 1.60 7.59
C TYR A 82 7.20 0.71 7.69
N LYS A 83 6.34 0.92 8.68
CA LYS A 83 5.08 0.18 8.84
C LYS A 83 4.18 0.32 7.61
N TRP A 84 4.09 1.53 7.06
CA TRP A 84 3.35 1.76 5.83
C TRP A 84 3.91 0.97 4.64
N LEU A 85 5.24 0.99 4.43
CA LEU A 85 5.90 0.22 3.38
C LEU A 85 5.68 -1.29 3.56
N ARG A 86 5.75 -1.80 4.81
CA ARG A 86 5.48 -3.20 5.12
C ARG A 86 4.02 -3.58 4.84
N THR A 87 3.09 -2.67 5.10
CA THR A 87 1.67 -2.88 4.77
C THR A 87 1.46 -2.96 3.26
N LEU A 88 2.11 -2.08 2.49
CA LEU A 88 2.10 -2.17 1.02
C LEU A 88 2.63 -3.52 0.54
N GLU A 89 3.77 -3.97 1.07
CA GLU A 89 4.36 -5.27 0.74
C GLU A 89 3.40 -6.43 1.05
N ALA A 90 2.80 -6.45 2.25
CA ALA A 90 1.88 -7.50 2.68
C ALA A 90 0.66 -7.62 1.75
N TRP A 91 0.15 -6.52 1.27
CA TRP A 91 -0.98 -6.47 0.34
C TRP A 91 -0.58 -6.45 -1.14
N LYS A 92 0.74 -6.55 -1.45
CA LYS A 92 1.30 -6.52 -2.82
C LYS A 92 0.93 -5.24 -3.57
N PHE A 93 0.92 -4.12 -2.88
CA PHE A 93 0.79 -2.79 -3.47
C PHE A 93 2.15 -2.16 -3.71
N GLY A 94 2.23 -1.33 -4.76
CA GLY A 94 3.27 -0.34 -4.89
C GLY A 94 2.91 0.96 -4.16
N GLY A 95 3.88 1.85 -4.01
CA GLY A 95 3.65 3.16 -3.40
C GLY A 95 4.74 4.16 -3.71
N ILE A 96 4.49 5.42 -3.35
CA ILE A 96 5.44 6.52 -3.49
C ILE A 96 5.70 7.08 -2.09
N LEU A 97 6.94 6.98 -1.62
CA LEU A 97 7.38 7.61 -0.36
C LEU A 97 7.78 9.07 -0.66
N ALA A 98 6.87 10.00 -0.45
CA ALA A 98 6.98 11.40 -0.84
C ALA A 98 7.42 12.33 0.32
N ASP A 99 8.21 11.83 1.26
CA ASP A 99 8.80 12.65 2.30
C ASP A 99 9.75 13.71 1.72
N ASP A 100 9.94 14.82 2.42
CA ASP A 100 10.88 15.86 2.03
C ASP A 100 12.33 15.35 1.94
N MET A 101 13.16 16.09 1.23
CA MET A 101 14.60 15.76 1.12
C MET A 101 15.27 15.79 2.49
N GLY A 102 16.17 14.84 2.74
CA GLY A 102 16.93 14.77 4.01
C GLY A 102 16.20 14.04 5.15
N LEU A 103 14.94 13.64 4.99
CA LEU A 103 14.18 12.93 6.03
C LEU A 103 14.50 11.43 6.14
N GLY A 104 15.48 10.95 5.40
CA GLY A 104 15.96 9.56 5.53
C GLY A 104 15.04 8.52 4.91
N LYS A 105 14.46 8.80 3.73
CA LYS A 105 13.70 7.81 2.93
C LYS A 105 14.50 6.54 2.69
N THR A 106 15.78 6.69 2.40
CA THR A 106 16.69 5.55 2.16
C THR A 106 16.77 4.62 3.38
N LEU A 107 16.81 5.17 4.60
CA LEU A 107 16.84 4.36 5.82
C LEU A 107 15.56 3.53 5.98
N GLN A 108 14.40 4.09 5.64
CA GLN A 108 13.11 3.37 5.68
C GLN A 108 13.10 2.22 4.69
N VAL A 109 13.61 2.42 3.46
CA VAL A 109 13.71 1.35 2.45
C VAL A 109 14.71 0.27 2.89
N ILE A 110 15.88 0.66 3.41
CA ILE A 110 16.86 -0.29 3.95
C ILE A 110 16.25 -1.14 5.08
N ALA A 111 15.46 -0.54 5.96
CA ALA A 111 14.77 -1.26 7.03
C ALA A 111 13.81 -2.32 6.50
N VAL A 112 13.06 -2.02 5.43
CA VAL A 112 12.17 -3.00 4.76
C VAL A 112 12.97 -4.14 4.15
N LEU A 113 14.04 -3.85 3.43
CA LEU A 113 14.89 -4.87 2.82
C LEU A 113 15.57 -5.75 3.87
N LEU A 114 16.03 -5.15 4.97
CA LEU A 114 16.63 -5.89 6.09
C LEU A 114 15.60 -6.80 6.77
N ALA A 115 14.38 -6.30 7.02
CA ALA A 115 13.30 -7.10 7.59
C ALA A 115 12.97 -8.29 6.68
N ALA A 116 12.85 -8.09 5.38
CA ALA A 116 12.62 -9.17 4.42
C ALA A 116 13.73 -10.23 4.47
N LYS A 117 15.00 -9.81 4.58
CA LYS A 117 16.14 -10.71 4.72
C LYS A 117 16.09 -11.52 6.03
N LEU A 118 15.76 -10.87 7.15
CA LEU A 118 15.63 -11.52 8.46
C LEU A 118 14.47 -12.51 8.51
N GLU A 119 13.41 -12.26 7.75
CA GLU A 119 12.27 -13.18 7.56
C GLU A 119 12.59 -14.35 6.61
N GLY A 120 13.81 -14.44 6.08
CA GLY A 120 14.22 -15.52 5.17
C GLY A 120 13.69 -15.40 3.76
N LYS A 121 13.23 -14.22 3.34
CA LYS A 121 12.82 -13.98 1.94
C LYS A 121 14.06 -14.00 1.04
N THR A 122 14.08 -14.88 0.05
CA THR A 122 15.26 -15.14 -0.82
C THR A 122 15.20 -14.41 -2.16
N GLY A 123 14.22 -13.51 -2.36
CA GLY A 123 14.08 -12.77 -3.61
C GLY A 123 15.18 -11.72 -3.83
N THR A 124 15.49 -11.45 -5.11
CA THR A 124 16.38 -10.36 -5.51
C THR A 124 15.64 -9.03 -5.48
N SER A 125 16.22 -8.01 -4.85
CA SER A 125 15.70 -6.64 -4.87
C SER A 125 16.43 -5.83 -5.94
N LEU A 126 15.69 -5.11 -6.79
CA LEU A 126 16.23 -4.21 -7.79
C LEU A 126 16.05 -2.76 -7.36
N VAL A 127 17.14 -2.03 -7.27
CA VAL A 127 17.12 -0.58 -7.04
C VAL A 127 17.56 0.14 -8.31
N VAL A 128 16.73 1.06 -8.80
CA VAL A 128 17.03 1.89 -9.97
C VAL A 128 17.26 3.31 -9.50
N ALA A 129 18.45 3.85 -9.81
CA ALA A 129 18.86 5.18 -9.42
C ALA A 129 19.59 5.89 -10.57
N PRO A 130 19.62 7.25 -10.60
CA PRO A 130 20.47 8.00 -11.52
C PRO A 130 21.93 7.58 -11.38
N ALA A 131 22.64 7.48 -12.51
CA ALA A 131 24.06 7.03 -12.54
C ALA A 131 24.96 7.84 -11.59
N ALA A 132 24.70 9.14 -11.44
CA ALA A 132 25.44 10.01 -10.51
C ALA A 132 25.34 9.63 -9.03
N LEU A 133 24.33 8.81 -8.65
CA LEU A 133 24.12 8.37 -7.26
C LEU A 133 24.67 6.94 -7.02
N VAL A 134 25.08 6.24 -8.06
CA VAL A 134 25.55 4.84 -7.95
C VAL A 134 27.03 4.77 -7.53
N SER A 135 27.78 5.84 -7.77
CA SER A 135 29.24 5.91 -7.51
C SER A 135 29.62 6.56 -6.17
N ASN A 136 28.65 6.86 -5.31
CA ASN A 136 28.90 7.45 -3.98
C ASN A 136 28.73 6.42 -2.87
#